data_81a4048a61de4313361e160d7b46c54c
#
_entry.id   81a4048a61de4313361e160d7b46c54c
#
_cell.length_a   1.000
_cell.length_b   1.000
_cell.length_c   1.000
_cell.angle_alpha   90.00
_cell.angle_beta   90.00
_cell.angle_gamma   90.00
#
_symmetry.space_group_name_H-M   'P 1'
#
loop_
_entity.id
_entity.type
_entity.pdbx_description
1 polymer ?
#
loop_
_entity_poly.entity_id
_entity_poly.type
_entity_poly.pdbx_seq_one_letter_code
_entity_poly.pdbx_strand_id
1 'polypeptide(L)'
;MRHALTLFPLLLVPVLVYNLIAIFGGGGSDAAVSPALSSLDSSLIRMPMISGVRWEFSVGDGILFLGFVMLFIEVIKATSTRSTAIINHAASMFVLMFCVFEFLLFKSFATSEFFMLTMLCFLDVFAGAMVTIVSARRDVVVGDGFTG
;
A
#
# COMPACT_ATOMS: atom_id res chain seq x y z
N MET A 1 3.18 19.52 12.25
CA MET A 1 3.19 18.05 12.07
C MET A 1 1.85 17.48 11.55
N ARG A 2 0.67 17.95 11.96
CA ARG A 2 -0.63 17.40 11.50
C ARG A 2 -0.90 17.57 9.99
N HIS A 3 -0.38 18.58 9.33
CA HIS A 3 -0.59 18.82 7.89
C HIS A 3 0.28 17.93 6.99
N ALA A 4 1.43 17.46 7.42
CA ALA A 4 2.29 16.59 6.62
C ALA A 4 1.69 15.19 6.44
N LEU A 5 1.05 14.64 7.49
CA LEU A 5 0.39 13.33 7.43
C LEU A 5 -0.85 13.31 6.53
N THR A 6 -1.48 14.47 6.28
CA THR A 6 -2.65 14.56 5.39
C THR A 6 -2.29 14.67 3.91
N LEU A 7 -1.06 15.06 3.60
CA LEU A 7 -0.56 15.21 2.23
C LEU A 7 0.19 13.96 1.72
N PHE A 8 0.65 13.11 2.64
CA PHE A 8 1.48 11.96 2.29
C PHE A 8 0.65 10.69 2.21
N PRO A 9 0.77 9.89 1.14
CA PRO A 9 0.12 8.57 1.06
C PRO A 9 0.79 7.62 2.06
N LEU A 10 0.01 7.09 2.99
CA LEU A 10 0.53 6.24 4.07
C LEU A 10 1.07 4.90 3.55
N LEU A 11 0.56 4.41 2.42
CA LEU A 11 1.05 3.20 1.75
C LEU A 11 2.50 3.34 1.25
N LEU A 12 3.01 4.57 1.13
CA LEU A 12 4.43 4.77 0.86
C LEU A 12 5.31 4.15 1.95
N VAL A 13 4.84 4.08 3.22
CA VAL A 13 5.63 3.53 4.33
C VAL A 13 5.96 2.04 4.11
N PRO A 14 4.99 1.12 3.94
CA PRO A 14 5.31 -0.29 3.68
C PRO A 14 6.06 -0.49 2.36
N VAL A 15 5.82 0.33 1.32
CA VAL A 15 6.58 0.30 0.07
C VAL A 15 8.04 0.63 0.33
N LEU A 16 8.36 1.69 1.09
CA LEU A 16 9.73 2.04 1.44
C LEU A 16 10.39 0.97 2.31
N VAL A 17 9.68 0.36 3.26
CA VAL A 17 10.20 -0.75 4.07
C VAL A 17 10.58 -1.93 3.17
N TYR A 18 9.71 -2.30 2.21
CA TYR A 18 10.03 -3.34 1.25
C TYR A 18 11.25 -2.98 0.40
N ASN A 19 11.31 -1.76 -0.12
CA ASN A 19 12.44 -1.25 -0.90
C ASN A 19 13.77 -1.34 -0.14
N LEU A 20 13.79 -0.98 1.14
CA LEU A 20 14.99 -1.12 1.98
C LEU A 20 15.42 -2.59 2.08
N ILE A 21 14.48 -3.51 2.28
CA ILE A 21 14.79 -4.95 2.33
C ILE A 21 15.26 -5.46 0.97
N ALA A 22 14.65 -5.04 -0.13
CA ALA A 22 15.02 -5.44 -1.48
C ALA A 22 16.43 -4.98 -1.87
N ILE A 23 16.84 -3.78 -1.41
CA ILE A 23 18.15 -3.19 -1.70
C ILE A 23 19.23 -3.77 -0.78
N PHE A 24 18.95 -3.89 0.52
CA PHE A 24 19.95 -4.26 1.52
C PHE A 24 19.91 -5.73 1.95
N GLY A 25 18.79 -6.42 1.74
CA GLY A 25 18.60 -7.83 2.13
C GLY A 25 19.17 -8.85 1.13
N GLY A 26 19.64 -8.40 -0.02
CA GLY A 26 20.10 -9.27 -1.11
C GLY A 26 21.54 -9.73 -0.95
N GLY A 27 21.77 -10.83 -0.22
CA GLY A 27 23.08 -11.50 -0.13
C GLY A 27 23.21 -12.78 -0.95
N GLY A 28 22.22 -13.17 -1.76
CA GLY A 28 22.21 -14.42 -2.52
C GLY A 28 22.69 -14.28 -3.96
N SER A 29 23.71 -15.05 -4.35
CA SER A 29 24.29 -15.08 -5.69
C SER A 29 23.48 -15.89 -6.72
N ASP A 30 22.34 -16.48 -6.34
CA ASP A 30 21.52 -17.29 -7.24
C ASP A 30 20.61 -16.42 -8.11
N ALA A 31 20.93 -16.34 -9.39
CA ALA A 31 20.23 -15.53 -10.38
C ALA A 31 18.76 -15.95 -10.63
N ALA A 32 18.32 -17.08 -10.09
CA ALA A 32 16.99 -17.64 -10.30
C ALA A 32 15.96 -17.26 -9.21
N VAL A 33 16.40 -16.76 -8.05
CA VAL A 33 15.54 -16.40 -6.92
C VAL A 33 15.71 -14.93 -6.61
N SER A 34 14.61 -14.26 -6.27
CA SER A 34 14.66 -12.85 -5.83
C SER A 34 15.58 -12.73 -4.61
N PRO A 35 16.58 -11.82 -4.63
CA PRO A 35 17.50 -11.64 -3.49
C PRO A 35 16.78 -11.24 -2.19
N ALA A 36 15.62 -10.58 -2.30
CA ALA A 36 14.81 -10.17 -1.14
C ALA A 36 14.08 -11.35 -0.48
N LEU A 37 13.82 -12.45 -1.22
CA LEU A 37 12.95 -13.54 -0.78
C LEU A 37 13.42 -14.19 0.52
N SER A 38 14.72 -14.43 0.66
CA SER A 38 15.28 -15.05 1.88
C SER A 38 15.07 -14.18 3.13
N SER A 39 15.08 -12.87 2.99
CA SER A 39 14.81 -11.93 4.09
C SER A 39 13.33 -11.86 4.41
N LEU A 40 12.47 -11.90 3.39
CA LEU A 40 11.01 -11.86 3.54
C LEU A 40 10.45 -13.13 4.16
N ASP A 41 11.01 -14.30 3.84
CA ASP A 41 10.62 -15.61 4.38
C ASP A 41 11.08 -15.84 5.82
N SER A 42 11.93 -14.95 6.35
CA SER A 42 12.38 -15.09 7.73
C SER A 42 11.20 -14.98 8.71
N SER A 43 11.00 -16.01 9.56
CA SER A 43 9.89 -16.05 10.49
C SER A 43 10.12 -15.12 11.68
N LEU A 44 9.18 -14.20 11.90
CA LEU A 44 9.14 -13.31 13.07
C LEU A 44 8.50 -14.01 14.28
N ILE A 45 7.43 -14.73 14.06
CA ILE A 45 6.63 -15.37 15.10
C ILE A 45 6.29 -16.80 14.66
N ARG A 46 6.38 -17.75 15.59
CA ARG A 46 5.94 -19.14 15.41
C ARG A 46 5.00 -19.52 16.53
N MET A 47 3.76 -19.84 16.21
CA MET A 47 2.75 -20.23 17.18
C MET A 47 2.18 -21.60 16.89
N PRO A 48 2.11 -22.50 17.90
CA PRO A 48 1.40 -23.75 17.75
C PRO A 48 -0.11 -23.48 17.74
N MET A 49 -0.79 -23.99 16.72
CA MET A 49 -2.25 -23.87 16.60
C MET A 49 -2.93 -25.09 17.24
N ILE A 50 -4.17 -24.94 17.69
CA ILE A 50 -5.00 -26.03 18.24
C ILE A 50 -5.18 -27.17 17.23
N SER A 51 -5.09 -26.86 15.92
CA SER A 51 -5.12 -27.86 14.83
C SER A 51 -3.91 -28.77 14.75
N GLY A 52 -2.88 -28.57 15.61
CA GLY A 52 -1.64 -29.32 15.58
C GLY A 52 -0.59 -28.82 14.58
N VAL A 53 -0.93 -27.83 13.76
CA VAL A 53 -0.01 -27.18 12.81
C VAL A 53 0.68 -26.00 13.47
N ARG A 54 1.91 -25.70 13.07
CA ARG A 54 2.62 -24.48 13.48
C ARG A 54 2.31 -23.40 12.47
N TRP A 55 1.75 -22.29 12.93
CA TRP A 55 1.60 -21.09 12.13
C TRP A 55 2.85 -20.23 12.24
N GLU A 56 3.38 -19.86 11.10
CA GLU A 56 4.55 -18.99 10.99
C GLU A 56 4.12 -17.66 10.38
N PHE A 57 4.55 -16.57 11.01
CA PHE A 57 4.34 -15.21 10.55
C PHE A 57 5.70 -14.65 10.13
N SER A 58 5.85 -14.37 8.83
CA SER A 58 7.11 -13.94 8.23
C SER A 58 7.28 -12.42 8.24
N VAL A 59 8.45 -11.94 7.85
CA VAL A 59 8.70 -10.50 7.62
C VAL A 59 7.80 -9.98 6.48
N GLY A 60 7.63 -10.76 5.41
CA GLY A 60 6.74 -10.43 4.30
C GLY A 60 5.29 -10.25 4.76
N ASP A 61 4.78 -11.17 5.61
CA ASP A 61 3.45 -11.04 6.21
C ASP A 61 3.34 -9.76 7.05
N GLY A 62 4.39 -9.40 7.79
CA GLY A 62 4.46 -8.18 8.59
C GLY A 62 4.34 -6.91 7.73
N ILE A 63 5.01 -6.87 6.58
CA ILE A 63 4.93 -5.76 5.64
C ILE A 63 3.52 -5.67 5.05
N LEU A 64 2.91 -6.80 4.67
CA LEU A 64 1.54 -6.83 4.16
C LEU A 64 0.53 -6.41 5.22
N PHE A 65 0.68 -6.88 6.45
CA PHE A 65 -0.16 -6.44 7.56
C PHE A 65 -0.06 -4.94 7.81
N LEU A 66 1.16 -4.38 7.79
CA LEU A 66 1.37 -2.94 7.85
C LEU A 66 0.67 -2.23 6.69
N GLY A 67 0.76 -2.78 5.47
CA GLY A 67 0.08 -2.27 4.28
C GLY A 67 -1.44 -2.21 4.46
N PHE A 68 -2.06 -3.26 5.00
CA PHE A 68 -3.49 -3.29 5.29
C PHE A 68 -3.90 -2.22 6.31
N VAL A 69 -3.13 -2.06 7.39
CA VAL A 69 -3.39 -1.02 8.40
C VAL A 69 -3.29 0.37 7.79
N MET A 70 -2.25 0.62 6.97
CA MET A 70 -2.06 1.91 6.30
C MET A 70 -3.16 2.19 5.27
N LEU A 71 -3.58 1.18 4.49
CA LEU A 71 -4.72 1.29 3.57
C LEU A 71 -6.00 1.65 4.32
N PHE A 72 -6.28 1.00 5.43
CA PHE A 72 -7.48 1.29 6.23
C PHE A 72 -7.50 2.75 6.69
N ILE A 73 -6.37 3.25 7.20
CA ILE A 73 -6.26 4.65 7.63
C ILE A 73 -6.38 5.59 6.41
N GLU A 74 -5.79 5.23 5.26
CA GLU A 74 -5.84 6.03 4.04
C GLU A 74 -7.28 6.16 3.51
N VAL A 75 -8.04 5.07 3.49
CA VAL A 75 -9.46 5.08 3.08
C VAL A 75 -10.29 5.98 4.01
N ILE A 76 -10.07 5.92 5.33
CA ILE A 76 -10.74 6.84 6.27
C ILE A 76 -10.35 8.29 5.97
N LYS A 77 -9.08 8.55 5.71
CA LYS A 77 -8.55 9.87 5.37
C LYS A 77 -9.16 10.42 4.08
N ALA A 78 -9.37 9.56 3.07
CA ALA A 78 -9.97 9.91 1.79
C ALA A 78 -11.44 10.37 1.90
N THR A 79 -12.16 9.99 2.95
CA THR A 79 -13.54 10.46 3.18
C THR A 79 -13.62 11.94 3.57
N SER A 80 -12.49 12.60 3.84
CA SER A 80 -12.42 14.02 4.15
C SER A 80 -12.46 14.86 2.86
N THR A 81 -13.42 15.79 2.75
CA THR A 81 -13.67 16.63 1.56
C THR A 81 -12.74 17.84 1.41
N ARG A 82 -11.52 17.78 1.91
CA ARG A 82 -10.56 18.89 1.84
C ARG A 82 -9.78 18.87 0.51
N SER A 83 -9.35 20.03 0.04
CA SER A 83 -8.50 20.13 -1.18
C SER A 83 -7.17 19.34 -1.06
N THR A 84 -6.71 19.08 0.17
CA THR A 84 -5.57 18.20 0.45
C THR A 84 -5.80 16.74 0.02
N ALA A 85 -7.04 16.29 -0.08
CA ALA A 85 -7.38 14.93 -0.52
C ALA A 85 -6.99 14.70 -2.00
N ILE A 86 -7.13 15.72 -2.84
CA ILE A 86 -6.76 15.62 -4.27
C ILE A 86 -5.25 15.44 -4.43
N ILE A 87 -4.44 16.19 -3.67
CA ILE A 87 -2.98 16.09 -3.73
C ILE A 87 -2.54 14.72 -3.20
N ASN A 88 -3.13 14.26 -2.10
CA ASN A 88 -2.85 12.94 -1.56
C ASN A 88 -3.19 11.83 -2.56
N HIS A 89 -4.35 11.91 -3.23
CA HIS A 89 -4.76 10.95 -4.25
C HIS A 89 -3.81 10.95 -5.45
N ALA A 90 -3.38 12.13 -5.94
CA ALA A 90 -2.37 12.21 -6.98
C ALA A 90 -1.03 11.57 -6.55
N ALA A 91 -0.61 11.77 -5.30
CA ALA A 91 0.59 11.14 -4.75
C ALA A 91 0.44 9.60 -4.68
N SER A 92 -0.72 9.07 -4.27
CA SER A 92 -1.01 7.62 -4.29
C SER A 92 -0.92 7.03 -5.70
N MET A 93 -1.36 7.76 -6.74
CA MET A 93 -1.20 7.33 -8.14
C MET A 93 0.27 7.22 -8.55
N PHE A 94 1.12 8.16 -8.12
CA PHE A 94 2.57 8.08 -8.36
C PHE A 94 3.20 6.89 -7.64
N VAL A 95 2.81 6.61 -6.38
CA VAL A 95 3.29 5.43 -5.65
C VAL A 95 2.89 4.15 -6.37
N LEU A 96 1.63 4.02 -6.80
CA LEU A 96 1.17 2.87 -7.56
C LEU A 96 1.98 2.68 -8.84
N MET A 97 2.16 3.74 -9.63
CA MET A 97 2.94 3.69 -10.87
C MET A 97 4.37 3.23 -10.61
N PHE A 98 4.99 3.75 -9.55
CA PHE A 98 6.32 3.36 -9.13
C PHE A 98 6.40 1.88 -8.75
N CYS A 99 5.46 1.37 -7.94
CA CYS A 99 5.39 -0.04 -7.57
C CYS A 99 5.22 -0.95 -8.80
N VAL A 100 4.40 -0.57 -9.78
CA VAL A 100 4.24 -1.33 -11.04
C VAL A 100 5.55 -1.39 -11.81
N PHE A 101 6.28 -0.29 -11.93
CA PHE A 101 7.59 -0.28 -12.58
C PHE A 101 8.61 -1.14 -11.84
N GLU A 102 8.67 -1.06 -10.50
CA GLU A 102 9.56 -1.89 -9.69
C GLU A 102 9.25 -3.37 -9.89
N PHE A 103 7.98 -3.76 -9.83
CA PHE A 103 7.53 -5.13 -10.01
C PHE A 103 7.92 -5.71 -11.37
N LEU A 104 7.77 -4.91 -12.45
CA LEU A 104 8.02 -5.38 -13.81
C LEU A 104 9.49 -5.36 -14.21
N LEU A 105 10.29 -4.43 -13.66
CA LEU A 105 11.64 -4.18 -14.15
C LEU A 105 12.73 -4.80 -13.27
N PHE A 106 12.47 -5.00 -11.97
CA PHE A 106 13.51 -5.42 -11.04
C PHE A 106 13.25 -6.80 -10.43
N LYS A 107 14.23 -7.69 -10.51
CA LYS A 107 14.15 -9.06 -9.99
C LYS A 107 13.85 -9.12 -8.49
N SER A 108 14.38 -8.20 -7.70
CA SER A 108 14.17 -8.15 -6.25
C SER A 108 12.72 -7.86 -5.85
N PHE A 109 11.92 -7.35 -6.78
CA PHE A 109 10.52 -6.99 -6.57
C PHE A 109 9.54 -8.01 -7.19
N ALA A 110 10.03 -9.03 -7.89
CA ALA A 110 9.22 -10.09 -8.48
C ALA A 110 8.85 -11.14 -7.41
N THR A 111 8.13 -10.74 -6.36
CA THR A 111 7.66 -11.57 -5.25
C THR A 111 6.16 -11.43 -5.06
N SER A 112 5.54 -12.44 -4.44
CA SER A 112 4.11 -12.42 -4.13
C SER A 112 3.75 -11.30 -3.16
N GLU A 113 4.61 -11.04 -2.18
CA GLU A 113 4.44 -10.00 -1.17
C GLU A 113 4.43 -8.61 -1.82
N PHE A 114 5.35 -8.34 -2.76
CA PHE A 114 5.38 -7.07 -3.46
C PHE A 114 4.21 -6.90 -4.41
N PHE A 115 3.80 -7.98 -5.09
CA PHE A 115 2.57 -7.96 -5.89
C PHE A 115 1.35 -7.61 -5.06
N MET A 116 1.18 -8.26 -3.89
CA MET A 116 0.07 -7.95 -2.98
C MET A 116 0.14 -6.51 -2.47
N LEU A 117 1.33 -6.00 -2.14
CA LEU A 117 1.53 -4.61 -1.74
C LEU A 117 1.14 -3.64 -2.88
N THR A 118 1.49 -3.96 -4.12
CA THR A 118 1.07 -3.20 -5.30
C THR A 118 -0.46 -3.22 -5.47
N MET A 119 -1.11 -4.36 -5.19
CA MET A 119 -2.59 -4.43 -5.18
C MET A 119 -3.21 -3.57 -4.09
N LEU A 120 -2.60 -3.46 -2.91
CA LEU A 120 -3.06 -2.52 -1.88
C LEU A 120 -2.96 -1.06 -2.35
N CYS A 121 -1.88 -0.68 -3.02
CA CYS A 121 -1.74 0.65 -3.64
C CYS A 121 -2.81 0.89 -4.73
N PHE A 122 -3.13 -0.12 -5.53
CA PHE A 122 -4.20 -0.04 -6.51
C PHE A 122 -5.57 0.18 -5.86
N LEU A 123 -5.86 -0.56 -4.77
CA LEU A 123 -7.11 -0.39 -4.02
C LEU A 123 -7.23 1.01 -3.39
N ASP A 124 -6.11 1.58 -2.91
CA ASP A 124 -6.09 2.96 -2.39
C ASP A 124 -6.46 3.98 -3.47
N VAL A 125 -5.82 3.89 -4.63
CA VAL A 125 -6.12 4.77 -5.78
C VAL A 125 -7.58 4.61 -6.21
N PHE A 126 -8.08 3.37 -6.29
CA PHE A 126 -9.46 3.10 -6.67
C PHE A 126 -10.46 3.67 -5.64
N ALA A 127 -10.22 3.45 -4.35
CA ALA A 127 -11.05 3.98 -3.27
C ALA A 127 -11.08 5.53 -3.29
N GLY A 128 -9.92 6.18 -3.47
CA GLY A 128 -9.82 7.63 -3.57
C GLY A 128 -10.58 8.20 -4.76
N ALA A 129 -10.52 7.55 -5.93
CA ALA A 129 -11.28 7.93 -7.12
C ALA A 129 -12.79 7.83 -6.86
N MET A 130 -13.25 6.74 -6.25
CA MET A 130 -14.67 6.54 -5.92
C MET A 130 -15.20 7.61 -4.97
N VAL A 131 -14.44 7.94 -3.92
CA VAL A 131 -14.81 9.01 -2.98
C VAL A 131 -14.92 10.35 -3.69
N THR A 132 -13.99 10.67 -4.58
CA THR A 132 -14.01 11.93 -5.35
C THR A 132 -15.24 12.03 -6.25
N ILE A 133 -15.59 10.93 -6.96
CA ILE A 133 -16.77 10.87 -7.83
C ILE A 133 -18.07 11.07 -7.03
N VAL A 134 -18.19 10.38 -5.89
CA VAL A 134 -19.38 10.46 -5.02
C VAL A 134 -19.53 11.86 -4.43
N SER A 135 -18.44 12.48 -4.00
CA SER A 135 -18.47 13.86 -3.46
C SER A 135 -18.89 14.88 -4.52
N ALA A 136 -18.36 14.78 -5.75
CA ALA A 136 -18.72 15.68 -6.84
C ALA A 136 -20.22 15.61 -7.20
N ARG A 137 -20.84 14.44 -7.14
CA ARG A 137 -22.28 14.27 -7.37
C ARG A 137 -23.13 14.96 -6.31
N ARG A 138 -22.71 15.00 -5.06
CA ARG A 138 -23.45 15.64 -3.97
C ARG A 138 -23.49 17.18 -4.15
N ASP A 139 -22.39 17.76 -4.59
CA ASP A 139 -22.27 19.20 -4.76
C ASP A 139 -23.17 19.70 -5.91
N VAL A 140 -23.35 18.92 -6.98
CA VAL A 140 -24.24 19.25 -8.10
C VAL A 140 -25.72 19.26 -7.68
N VAL A 141 -26.15 18.27 -6.87
CA VAL A 141 -27.55 18.18 -6.42
C VAL A 141 -27.93 19.32 -5.48
N VAL A 142 -27.00 19.82 -4.67
CA VAL A 142 -27.25 20.96 -3.77
C VAL A 142 -27.30 22.28 -4.52
N GLY A 143 -26.54 22.43 -5.64
CA GLY A 143 -26.54 23.64 -6.49
C GLY A 143 -27.84 23.84 -7.23
N ASP A 144 -28.51 22.79 -7.72
CA ASP A 144 -29.78 22.90 -8.46
C ASP A 144 -31.01 23.21 -7.57
N GLY A 145 -30.89 23.02 -6.25
CA GLY A 145 -31.97 23.30 -5.29
C GLY A 145 -32.18 24.77 -4.93
N PHE A 146 -31.30 25.70 -5.38
CA PHE A 146 -31.37 27.14 -5.04
C PHE A 146 -31.83 28.06 -6.19
N THR A 147 -32.21 27.52 -7.33
CA THR A 147 -32.69 28.30 -8.50
C THR A 147 -34.15 28.04 -8.83
N GLY A 148 -35.00 27.83 -7.79
CA GLY A 148 -36.44 27.74 -7.89
C GLY A 148 -37.13 28.88 -7.16
#